data_58717d46c79c11a432ff461e66b980b1
#
_entry.id   58717d46c79c11a432ff461e66b980b1
#
_cell.length_a   1.000
_cell.length_b   1.000
_cell.length_c   1.000
_cell.angle_alpha   90.00
_cell.angle_beta   90.00
_cell.angle_gamma   90.00
#
_symmetry.space_group_name_H-M   'P 1'
#
loop_
_entity.id
_entity.type
_entity.pdbx_description
1 polymer ?
#
loop_
_entity_poly.entity_id
_entity_poly.type
_entity_poly.pdbx_seq_one_letter_code
_entity_poly.pdbx_strand_id
1 'polypeptide(L)'
;MSRVANHLRASLLLAALLFPAAAPAAVIQVDVDTYRVNGGPPVSAAWDIAERLSVTKDVAIVVMDKKATKGTVQTLMQILETLNVPTLFTKKGDYEILLKRGVIKPAAAP
;
A
#
# COMPACT_ATOMS: atom_id res chain seq x y z
N MET A 1 -25.76 -16.59 -12.64
CA MET A 1 -25.54 -16.83 -12.71
C MET A 1 -25.26 -16.65 -12.56
N SER A 2 -25.26 -16.40 -12.30
CA SER A 2 -24.95 -16.32 -12.23
C SER A 2 -24.53 -16.18 -11.83
N ARG A 3 -24.28 -16.00 -11.61
CA ARG A 3 -23.77 -16.06 -11.48
C ARG A 3 -23.01 -15.94 -11.63
N VAL A 4 -22.67 -15.80 -11.77
CA VAL A 4 -21.95 -15.76 -12.18
C VAL A 4 -21.68 -15.10 -12.58
N ALA A 5 -22.08 -14.92 -12.80
CA ALA A 5 -21.84 -14.38 -13.21
C ALA A 5 -21.61 -13.62 -12.90
N ASN A 6 -21.79 -13.51 -12.47
CA ASN A 6 -21.49 -12.91 -12.08
C ASN A 6 -20.60 -12.89 -11.70
N HIS A 7 -19.82 -13.19 -11.82
CA HIS A 7 -18.87 -13.30 -11.73
C HIS A 7 -18.20 -12.98 -12.48
N LEU A 8 -18.09 -13.06 -12.92
CA LEU A 8 -17.45 -12.75 -13.71
C LEU A 8 -17.30 -11.58 -14.19
N ARG A 9 -17.89 -11.26 -14.60
CA ARG A 9 -17.74 -10.03 -14.62
C ARG A 9 -16.71 -9.54 -13.84
N ALA A 10 -16.52 -10.10 -12.95
CA ALA A 10 -15.51 -9.74 -12.05
C ALA A 10 -14.18 -9.64 -12.66
N SER A 11 -13.87 -10.53 -13.50
CA SER A 11 -12.52 -10.59 -14.00
C SER A 11 -12.12 -9.40 -14.81
N LEU A 12 -13.05 -8.71 -15.39
CA LEU A 12 -12.66 -7.61 -16.16
C LEU A 12 -12.16 -6.51 -15.31
N LEU A 13 -12.46 -6.56 -14.08
CA LEU A 13 -11.96 -5.58 -13.17
C LEU A 13 -10.63 -5.96 -12.61
N LEU A 14 -9.87 -6.78 -13.30
CA LEU A 14 -8.69 -7.36 -12.76
C LEU A 14 -7.75 -6.37 -12.12
N ALA A 15 -7.41 -5.30 -12.81
CA ALA A 15 -6.53 -4.31 -12.23
C ALA A 15 -7.12 -3.68 -10.99
N ALA A 16 -8.42 -3.47 -10.99
CA ALA A 16 -9.07 -2.88 -9.85
C ALA A 16 -9.23 -3.88 -8.72
N LEU A 17 -9.15 -5.16 -9.01
CA LEU A 17 -9.27 -6.16 -7.96
C LEU A 17 -8.10 -6.12 -7.00
N LEU A 18 -6.94 -5.66 -7.46
CA LEU A 18 -5.81 -5.52 -6.57
C LEU A 18 -6.05 -4.44 -5.53
N PHE A 19 -6.76 -3.39 -5.93
CA PHE A 19 -7.06 -2.27 -5.06
C PHE A 19 -8.52 -1.90 -5.22
N PRO A 20 -9.43 -2.59 -4.52
CA PRO A 20 -10.85 -2.28 -4.61
C PRO A 20 -11.11 -0.82 -4.30
N ALA A 21 -12.02 -0.21 -5.02
CA ALA A 21 -12.29 1.20 -4.88
C ALA A 21 -12.70 1.58 -3.47
N ALA A 22 -13.37 0.68 -2.77
CA ALA A 22 -13.84 0.95 -1.42
C ALA A 22 -12.79 0.71 -0.35
N ALA A 23 -11.69 0.04 -0.69
CA ALA A 23 -10.67 -0.27 0.30
C ALA A 23 -9.80 0.94 0.57
N PRO A 24 -9.58 1.30 1.83
CA PRO A 24 -8.64 2.37 2.14
C PRO A 24 -7.22 1.92 1.81
N ALA A 25 -6.39 2.87 1.45
CA ALA A 25 -4.99 2.60 1.15
C ALA A 25 -4.13 3.37 2.13
N ALA A 26 -3.34 2.64 2.92
CA ALA A 26 -2.38 3.24 3.81
C ALA A 26 -1.11 3.55 3.02
N VAL A 27 -0.68 4.79 3.05
CA VAL A 27 0.53 5.22 2.34
C VAL A 27 1.70 5.17 3.32
N ILE A 28 2.69 4.35 3.01
CA ILE A 28 3.88 4.19 3.84
C ILE A 28 5.06 4.81 3.10
N GLN A 29 5.56 5.92 3.59
CA GLN A 29 6.75 6.54 3.04
C GLN A 29 7.98 5.94 3.71
N VAL A 30 8.92 5.46 2.91
CA VAL A 30 10.14 4.83 3.41
C VAL A 30 11.29 5.81 3.29
N ASP A 31 11.91 6.12 4.41
CA ASP A 31 13.09 6.97 4.48
C ASP A 31 14.36 6.12 4.64
N VAL A 32 15.40 6.70 5.17
CA VAL A 32 16.70 6.02 5.34
C VAL A 32 16.53 4.77 6.21
N ASP A 33 15.93 4.94 7.39
CA ASP A 33 15.76 3.85 8.34
C ASP A 33 14.43 3.93 9.10
N THR A 34 13.52 4.77 8.64
CA THR A 34 12.22 4.94 9.29
C THR A 34 11.11 4.93 8.26
N TYR A 35 9.88 4.84 8.75
CA TYR A 35 8.66 4.81 7.95
C TYR A 35 7.67 5.85 8.46
N ARG A 36 6.89 6.43 7.56
CA ARG A 36 5.79 7.33 7.93
C ARG A 36 4.50 6.78 7.33
N VAL A 37 3.51 6.58 8.15
CA VAL A 37 2.21 6.06 7.70
C VAL A 37 1.24 7.22 7.59
N ASN A 38 0.69 7.42 6.39
CA ASN A 38 -0.30 8.48 6.12
C ASN A 38 0.14 9.87 6.59
N GLY A 39 1.41 10.17 6.40
CA GLY A 39 1.95 11.47 6.77
C GLY A 39 2.19 11.66 8.26
N GLY A 40 2.09 10.59 9.05
CA GLY A 40 2.30 10.67 10.48
C GLY A 40 3.77 10.77 10.86
N PRO A 41 4.08 10.65 12.15
CA PRO A 41 5.45 10.74 12.62
C PRO A 41 6.29 9.55 12.17
N PRO A 42 7.62 9.70 12.13
CA PRO A 42 8.48 8.60 11.73
C PRO A 42 8.49 7.50 12.80
N VAL A 43 8.42 6.27 12.34
CA VAL A 43 8.50 5.10 13.21
C VAL A 43 9.51 4.12 12.61
N SER A 44 10.12 3.30 13.46
CA SER A 44 11.13 2.35 13.00
C SER A 44 10.64 0.90 13.00
N ALA A 45 9.49 0.64 13.61
CA ALA A 45 8.99 -0.73 13.75
C ALA A 45 8.11 -1.13 12.57
N ALA A 46 8.71 -1.72 11.55
CA ALA A 46 7.97 -2.15 10.37
C ALA A 46 6.91 -3.18 10.72
N TRP A 47 7.17 -4.05 11.68
CA TRP A 47 6.22 -5.06 12.09
C TRP A 47 4.91 -4.47 12.59
N ASP A 48 5.00 -3.43 13.41
CA ASP A 48 3.81 -2.79 13.96
C ASP A 48 2.94 -2.20 12.87
N ILE A 49 3.57 -1.63 11.85
CA ILE A 49 2.84 -1.07 10.71
C ILE A 49 2.09 -2.17 9.98
N ALA A 50 2.80 -3.23 9.62
CA ALA A 50 2.22 -4.31 8.83
C ALA A 50 1.13 -5.04 9.62
N GLU A 51 1.33 -5.25 10.90
CA GLU A 51 0.34 -5.90 11.75
C GLU A 51 -0.96 -5.09 11.79
N ARG A 52 -0.85 -3.78 11.96
CA ARG A 52 -2.03 -2.92 11.97
C ARG A 52 -2.78 -3.00 10.65
N LEU A 53 -2.07 -2.95 9.52
CA LEU A 53 -2.71 -3.03 8.22
C LEU A 53 -3.37 -4.38 7.99
N SER A 54 -2.77 -5.43 8.51
CA SER A 54 -3.35 -6.76 8.42
C SER A 54 -4.67 -6.85 9.18
N VAL A 55 -4.73 -6.24 10.35
CA VAL A 55 -5.94 -6.23 11.17
C VAL A 55 -7.04 -5.39 10.54
N THR A 56 -6.69 -4.20 10.04
CA THR A 56 -7.68 -3.30 9.45
C THR A 56 -8.05 -3.66 8.02
N LYS A 57 -7.32 -4.62 7.42
CA LYS A 57 -7.55 -5.04 6.04
C LYS A 57 -7.27 -3.93 5.02
N ASP A 58 -6.36 -3.03 5.36
CA ASP A 58 -5.95 -1.97 4.46
C ASP A 58 -4.98 -2.48 3.41
N VAL A 59 -4.97 -1.80 2.27
CA VAL A 59 -3.98 -2.01 1.23
C VAL A 59 -2.82 -1.07 1.51
N ALA A 60 -1.59 -1.52 1.28
CA ALA A 60 -0.40 -0.71 1.51
C ALA A 60 0.12 -0.14 0.19
N ILE A 61 0.38 1.16 0.18
CA ILE A 61 1.10 1.81 -0.91
C ILE A 61 2.44 2.26 -0.34
N VAL A 62 3.50 1.59 -0.75
CA VAL A 62 4.84 1.89 -0.25
C VAL A 62 5.53 2.85 -1.19
N VAL A 63 5.83 4.04 -0.68
CA VAL A 63 6.47 5.11 -1.46
C VAL A 63 7.94 5.19 -1.04
N MET A 64 8.83 4.88 -1.96
CA MET A 64 10.26 4.86 -1.68
C MET A 64 10.89 6.18 -2.04
N ASP A 65 11.46 6.85 -1.04
CA ASP A 65 12.24 8.05 -1.26
C ASP A 65 13.60 7.67 -1.83
N LYS A 66 14.28 8.63 -2.47
CA LYS A 66 15.61 8.39 -2.99
C LYS A 66 16.60 7.96 -1.89
N LYS A 67 16.36 8.40 -0.68
CA LYS A 67 17.23 8.09 0.45
C LYS A 67 16.91 6.77 1.12
N ALA A 68 15.81 6.12 0.72
CA ALA A 68 15.43 4.86 1.33
C ALA A 68 16.53 3.83 1.10
N THR A 69 16.98 3.19 2.16
CA THR A 69 17.99 2.16 2.03
C THR A 69 17.35 0.85 1.62
N LYS A 70 18.13 0.03 0.92
CA LYS A 70 17.65 -1.26 0.47
C LYS A 70 17.16 -2.13 1.62
N GLY A 71 17.89 -2.12 2.73
CA GLY A 71 17.52 -2.93 3.89
C GLY A 71 16.20 -2.51 4.51
N THR A 72 15.96 -1.20 4.59
CA THR A 72 14.72 -0.67 5.15
C THR A 72 13.52 -1.07 4.28
N VAL A 73 13.68 -0.97 2.96
CA VAL A 73 12.62 -1.37 2.03
C VAL A 73 12.37 -2.87 2.11
N GLN A 74 13.44 -3.68 2.11
CA GLN A 74 13.31 -5.12 2.13
C GLN A 74 12.67 -5.63 3.42
N THR A 75 13.01 -5.03 4.54
CA THR A 75 12.42 -5.41 5.81
C THR A 75 10.90 -5.22 5.79
N LEU A 76 10.46 -4.06 5.32
CA LEU A 76 9.03 -3.79 5.24
C LEU A 76 8.36 -4.73 4.23
N MET A 77 8.98 -4.93 3.08
CA MET A 77 8.46 -5.81 2.05
C MET A 77 8.23 -7.23 2.57
N GLN A 78 9.22 -7.78 3.26
CA GLN A 78 9.12 -9.13 3.78
C GLN A 78 8.02 -9.27 4.82
N ILE A 79 7.86 -8.29 5.68
CA ILE A 79 6.85 -8.33 6.71
C ILE A 79 5.45 -8.19 6.13
N LEU A 80 5.26 -7.25 5.20
CA LEU A 80 3.98 -7.08 4.53
C LEU A 80 3.58 -8.37 3.79
N GLU A 81 4.54 -9.01 3.16
CA GLU A 81 4.31 -10.26 2.46
C GLU A 81 3.95 -11.38 3.44
N THR A 82 4.67 -11.47 4.54
CA THR A 82 4.41 -12.47 5.58
C THR A 82 3.00 -12.37 6.14
N LEU A 83 2.51 -11.15 6.31
CA LEU A 83 1.18 -10.92 6.86
C LEU A 83 0.10 -10.80 5.78
N ASN A 84 0.45 -11.09 4.53
CA ASN A 84 -0.48 -11.09 3.40
C ASN A 84 -1.19 -9.76 3.21
N VAL A 85 -0.45 -8.66 3.36
CA VAL A 85 -0.99 -7.33 3.12
C VAL A 85 -0.81 -6.99 1.64
N PRO A 86 -1.89 -6.74 0.88
CA PRO A 86 -1.75 -6.35 -0.52
C PRO A 86 -0.96 -5.04 -0.61
N THR A 87 0.05 -5.00 -1.47
CA THR A 87 1.00 -3.90 -1.47
C THR A 87 1.36 -3.46 -2.89
N LEU A 88 1.40 -2.16 -3.09
CA LEU A 88 1.93 -1.54 -4.29
C LEU A 88 3.22 -0.82 -3.90
N PHE A 89 4.32 -1.15 -4.57
CA PHE A 89 5.59 -0.45 -4.36
C PHE A 89 5.78 0.57 -5.46
N THR A 90 6.14 1.80 -5.09
CA THR A 90 6.33 2.85 -6.06
C THR A 90 7.42 3.81 -5.59
N LYS A 91 8.07 4.46 -6.54
CA LYS A 91 9.01 5.53 -6.24
C LYS A 91 8.22 6.81 -6.02
N LYS A 92 8.83 7.74 -5.28
CA LYS A 92 8.16 8.99 -4.95
C LYS A 92 7.65 9.75 -6.17
N GLY A 93 8.45 9.85 -7.21
CA GLY A 93 8.04 10.57 -8.42
C GLY A 93 6.86 9.90 -9.12
N ASP A 94 6.89 8.57 -9.21
CA ASP A 94 5.80 7.83 -9.82
C ASP A 94 4.53 7.93 -8.99
N TYR A 95 4.67 7.92 -7.68
CA TYR A 95 3.53 8.07 -6.79
C TYR A 95 2.83 9.41 -7.02
N GLU A 96 3.59 10.48 -7.17
CA GLU A 96 3.03 11.80 -7.42
C GLU A 96 2.26 11.85 -8.73
N ILE A 97 2.75 11.17 -9.75
CA ILE A 97 2.04 11.08 -11.04
C ILE A 97 0.71 10.33 -10.87
N LEU A 98 0.73 9.23 -10.13
CA LEU A 98 -0.48 8.45 -9.89
C LEU A 98 -1.52 9.24 -9.10
N LEU A 99 -1.07 10.05 -8.16
CA LEU A 99 -1.96 10.92 -7.41
C LEU A 99 -2.63 11.95 -8.32
N LYS A 100 -1.84 12.58 -9.19
CA LYS A 100 -2.37 13.59 -10.11
C LYS A 100 -3.39 13.00 -11.07
N ARG A 101 -3.20 11.77 -11.47
CA ARG A 101 -4.13 11.10 -12.38
C ARG A 101 -5.34 10.51 -11.68
N GLY A 102 -5.39 10.60 -10.36
CA GLY A 102 -6.50 10.06 -9.60
C GLY A 102 -6.55 8.54 -9.53
N VAL A 103 -5.46 7.87 -9.89
CA VAL A 103 -5.39 6.41 -9.85
C VAL A 103 -5.31 5.90 -8.41
N ILE A 104 -4.66 6.68 -7.56
CA ILE A 104 -4.48 6.33 -6.15
C ILE A 104 -5.19 7.37 -5.29
N LYS A 105 -5.94 6.90 -4.30
CA LYS A 105 -6.59 7.75 -3.31
C LYS A 105 -6.14 7.31 -1.94
N PRO A 106 -5.12 7.97 -1.37
CA PRO A 106 -4.61 7.58 -0.07
C PRO A 106 -5.62 7.86 1.03
N ALA A 107 -5.51 7.12 2.12
CA ALA A 107 -6.34 7.35 3.28
C ALA A 107 -5.98 8.71 3.89
N ALA A 108 -6.93 9.27 4.62
CA ALA A 108 -6.68 10.53 5.30
C ALA A 108 -5.59 10.34 6.35
N ALA A 109 -4.82 11.40 6.59
CA ALA A 109 -3.81 11.36 7.63
C ALA A 109 -4.47 11.18 8.99
N PRO A 110 -3.80 10.47 9.90
CA PRO A 110 -4.36 10.22 11.23
C PRO A 110 -4.42 11.49 12.07
#